data_3a5f28885e1926eeb116348662a2db05
#
_entry.id   3a5f28885e1926eeb116348662a2db05
#
_cell.length_a   1.000
_cell.length_b   1.000
_cell.length_c   1.000
_cell.angle_alpha   90.00
_cell.angle_beta   90.00
_cell.angle_gamma   90.00
#
_symmetry.space_group_name_H-M   'P 1'
#
loop_
_entity.id
_entity.type
_entity.pdbx_description
1 polymer ?
#
loop_
_entity_poly.entity_id
_entity_poly.type
_entity_poly.pdbx_seq_one_letter_code
_entity_poly.pdbx_strand_id
1 'polypeptide(L)'
;MFLMFGQSSGVAESIQSGIAGEMPQTLGLALAAGAFFFLLAVLDPAVRKSSRDAARIGSLTLGFGLLAAWCASDLCPWYALFRCEPLQALSKTLGKLQFAWRFFTPATMLLVVCACCAVVLYRKVRPEAAKAMAAALLALTIIPAGYLMYDKCTTSEAVTYMSLAAVDDLPGQVGGGEYLPTEDTTTDDSVWGRLTPEADDGVELTEYTKNGLTIQLAAQNTGDTEASIRLPLFYYPGYHMTAADGAALTHKNGYLTVTLAPGWQGSVQVRWTGMWFWRAADCISLLGIAATVVLYRKSQKNAAHV
;
A
#
# COMPACT_ATOMS: atom_id res chain seq x y z
N MET A 1 -18.12 4.12 -6.44
CA MET A 1 -16.67 4.14 -6.69
C MET A 1 -16.39 3.05 -7.70
N PHE A 2 -15.97 3.43 -8.87
CA PHE A 2 -15.75 2.49 -9.98
C PHE A 2 -14.29 2.04 -9.92
N LEU A 3 -14.08 0.72 -10.01
CA LEU A 3 -12.77 0.19 -10.36
C LEU A 3 -12.40 0.82 -11.72
N MET A 4 -11.30 1.56 -11.76
CA MET A 4 -10.81 2.11 -13.03
C MET A 4 -10.19 0.97 -13.83
N PHE A 5 -10.96 0.38 -14.72
CA PHE A 5 -10.55 -0.74 -15.57
C PHE A 5 -9.58 -0.35 -16.69
N GLY A 6 -9.43 0.94 -16.98
CA GLY A 6 -8.56 1.43 -18.04
C GLY A 6 -7.05 1.30 -17.79
N GLN A 7 -6.65 0.71 -16.64
CA GLN A 7 -5.24 0.47 -16.30
C GLN A 7 -4.90 -1.02 -16.16
N SER A 8 -5.79 -1.91 -16.52
CA SER A 8 -5.44 -3.31 -16.74
C SER A 8 -4.90 -3.44 -18.15
N SER A 9 -3.60 -3.51 -18.26
CA SER A 9 -2.95 -3.65 -19.57
C SER A 9 -3.19 -5.05 -20.14
N GLY A 10 -3.59 -5.13 -21.40
CA GLY A 10 -3.54 -6.37 -22.18
C GLY A 10 -2.11 -6.94 -22.17
N VAL A 11 -1.94 -8.25 -22.36
CA VAL A 11 -0.64 -8.92 -22.27
C VAL A 11 0.42 -8.25 -23.16
N ALA A 12 0.04 -7.77 -24.35
CA ALA A 12 0.95 -7.07 -25.26
C ALA A 12 1.31 -5.66 -24.77
N GLU A 13 0.32 -4.92 -24.25
CA GLU A 13 0.51 -3.61 -23.65
C GLU A 13 1.27 -3.69 -22.34
N SER A 14 1.12 -4.78 -21.54
CA SER A 14 1.88 -4.94 -20.31
C SER A 14 3.37 -5.17 -20.54
N ILE A 15 3.77 -5.76 -21.65
CA ILE A 15 5.19 -5.85 -22.02
C ILE A 15 5.71 -4.48 -22.45
N GLN A 16 4.95 -3.73 -23.21
CA GLN A 16 5.34 -2.43 -23.77
C GLN A 16 5.19 -1.29 -22.73
N SER A 17 4.13 -1.25 -21.97
CA SER A 17 3.92 -0.27 -20.89
C SER A 17 4.76 -0.57 -19.64
N GLY A 18 5.15 -1.84 -19.42
CA GLY A 18 6.09 -2.22 -18.37
C GLY A 18 7.48 -1.62 -18.56
N ILE A 19 7.85 -1.31 -19.81
CA ILE A 19 9.12 -0.68 -20.16
C ILE A 19 8.99 0.85 -20.26
N ALA A 20 7.87 1.34 -20.80
CA ALA A 20 7.66 2.75 -21.13
C ALA A 20 6.67 3.50 -20.21
N GLY A 21 5.93 2.81 -19.36
CA GLY A 21 4.90 3.41 -18.49
C GLY A 21 5.44 3.95 -17.16
N GLU A 22 4.77 4.95 -16.61
CA GLU A 22 5.09 5.50 -15.30
C GLU A 22 4.95 4.48 -14.17
N MET A 23 3.98 3.56 -14.27
CA MET A 23 3.72 2.48 -13.32
C MET A 23 3.58 1.15 -14.07
N PRO A 24 4.66 0.36 -14.21
CA PRO A 24 4.57 -0.94 -14.87
C PRO A 24 3.74 -1.92 -14.02
N GLN A 25 2.52 -2.21 -14.52
CA GLN A 25 1.59 -3.14 -13.86
C GLN A 25 1.67 -4.50 -14.56
N THR A 26 2.81 -5.18 -14.40
CA THR A 26 3.06 -6.46 -15.05
C THR A 26 3.34 -7.57 -14.05
N LEU A 27 3.00 -8.81 -14.42
CA LEU A 27 3.32 -9.99 -13.61
C LEU A 27 4.82 -10.30 -13.60
N GLY A 28 5.55 -9.85 -14.62
CA GLY A 28 6.99 -10.09 -14.77
C GLY A 28 7.34 -11.48 -15.31
N LEU A 29 8.43 -11.53 -16.10
CA LEU A 29 8.90 -12.74 -16.77
C LEU A 29 9.34 -13.84 -15.78
N ALA A 30 9.90 -13.46 -14.64
CA ALA A 30 10.36 -14.41 -13.62
C ALA A 30 9.22 -15.25 -13.05
N LEU A 31 8.05 -14.65 -12.80
CA LEU A 31 6.89 -15.35 -12.25
C LEU A 31 6.25 -16.26 -13.31
N ALA A 32 6.19 -15.81 -14.57
CA ALA A 32 5.72 -16.64 -15.67
C ALA A 32 6.64 -17.86 -15.89
N ALA A 33 7.96 -17.65 -15.88
CA ALA A 33 8.95 -18.72 -15.97
C ALA A 33 8.86 -19.67 -14.77
N GLY A 34 8.68 -19.15 -13.55
CA GLY A 34 8.49 -19.96 -12.35
C GLY A 34 7.26 -20.86 -12.41
N ALA A 35 6.13 -20.31 -12.86
CA ALA A 35 4.91 -21.07 -13.11
C ALA A 35 5.11 -22.15 -14.18
N PHE A 36 5.77 -21.83 -15.28
CA PHE A 36 6.11 -22.76 -16.35
C PHE A 36 7.02 -23.90 -15.86
N PHE A 37 8.06 -23.58 -15.11
CA PHE A 37 8.94 -24.59 -14.53
C PHE A 37 8.21 -25.50 -13.54
N PHE A 38 7.28 -24.97 -12.78
CA PHE A 38 6.46 -25.78 -11.90
C PHE A 38 5.54 -26.72 -12.69
N LEU A 39 4.92 -26.27 -13.78
CA LEU A 39 4.13 -27.13 -14.66
C LEU A 39 4.97 -28.26 -15.23
N LEU A 40 6.19 -27.98 -15.71
CA LEU A 40 7.11 -29.02 -16.17
C LEU A 40 7.45 -30.01 -15.06
N ALA A 41 7.65 -29.53 -13.81
CA ALA A 41 7.94 -30.39 -12.66
C ALA A 41 6.77 -31.33 -12.35
N VAL A 42 5.54 -30.86 -12.46
CA VAL A 42 4.33 -31.68 -12.19
C VAL A 42 4.04 -32.67 -13.31
N LEU A 43 4.38 -32.31 -14.55
CA LEU A 43 4.23 -33.20 -15.72
C LEU A 43 5.24 -34.36 -15.74
N ASP A 44 6.42 -34.20 -15.10
CA ASP A 44 7.39 -35.27 -14.93
C ASP A 44 7.06 -36.12 -13.69
N PRO A 45 6.62 -37.38 -13.83
CA PRO A 45 6.22 -38.22 -12.71
C PRO A 45 7.36 -38.49 -11.70
N ALA A 46 8.61 -38.52 -12.15
CA ALA A 46 9.77 -38.71 -11.29
C ALA A 46 10.00 -37.49 -10.40
N VAL A 47 9.92 -36.31 -10.97
CA VAL A 47 10.08 -35.04 -10.27
C VAL A 47 8.90 -34.79 -9.32
N ARG A 48 7.66 -35.01 -9.79
CA ARG A 48 6.45 -34.82 -8.97
C ARG A 48 6.45 -35.68 -7.71
N LYS A 49 6.90 -36.94 -7.82
CA LYS A 49 6.96 -37.89 -6.69
C LYS A 49 8.06 -37.57 -5.69
N SER A 50 9.02 -36.69 -6.03
CA SER A 50 10.17 -36.34 -5.17
C SER A 50 9.76 -35.66 -3.86
N SER A 51 8.67 -34.91 -3.87
CA SER A 51 8.08 -34.27 -2.68
C SER A 51 6.59 -34.01 -2.90
N ARG A 52 5.75 -34.80 -2.23
CA ARG A 52 4.28 -34.62 -2.31
C ARG A 52 3.80 -33.29 -1.80
N ASP A 53 4.42 -32.80 -0.72
CA ASP A 53 4.05 -31.51 -0.12
C ASP A 53 4.38 -30.34 -1.04
N ALA A 54 5.60 -30.33 -1.63
CA ALA A 54 5.96 -29.28 -2.58
C ALA A 54 5.07 -29.31 -3.84
N ALA A 55 4.71 -30.52 -4.33
CA ALA A 55 3.79 -30.63 -5.46
C ALA A 55 2.38 -30.10 -5.10
N ARG A 56 1.86 -30.41 -3.91
CA ARG A 56 0.54 -29.96 -3.45
C ARG A 56 0.52 -28.44 -3.22
N ILE A 57 1.49 -27.92 -2.46
CA ILE A 57 1.58 -26.49 -2.16
C ILE A 57 1.76 -25.70 -3.47
N GLY A 58 2.68 -26.13 -4.33
CA GLY A 58 2.92 -25.47 -5.61
C GLY A 58 1.69 -25.49 -6.52
N SER A 59 0.89 -26.58 -6.55
CA SER A 59 -0.35 -26.63 -7.34
C SER A 59 -1.40 -25.67 -6.80
N LEU A 60 -1.57 -25.58 -5.48
CA LEU A 60 -2.51 -24.63 -4.87
C LEU A 60 -2.07 -23.19 -5.12
N THR A 61 -0.80 -22.88 -4.91
CA THR A 61 -0.27 -21.53 -5.10
C THR A 61 -0.25 -21.11 -6.57
N LEU A 62 -0.04 -22.06 -7.50
CA LEU A 62 -0.22 -21.80 -8.94
C LEU A 62 -1.67 -21.45 -9.25
N GLY A 63 -2.64 -22.29 -8.80
CA GLY A 63 -4.05 -22.07 -9.08
C GLY A 63 -4.57 -20.74 -8.54
N PHE A 64 -4.33 -20.44 -7.27
CA PHE A 64 -4.74 -19.19 -6.66
C PHE A 64 -3.94 -17.98 -7.17
N GLY A 65 -2.64 -18.17 -7.49
CA GLY A 65 -1.81 -17.12 -8.08
C GLY A 65 -2.28 -16.72 -9.47
N LEU A 66 -2.63 -17.69 -10.32
CA LEU A 66 -3.20 -17.43 -11.65
C LEU A 66 -4.61 -16.83 -11.55
N LEU A 67 -5.43 -17.26 -10.59
CA LEU A 67 -6.73 -16.66 -10.34
C LEU A 67 -6.58 -15.18 -9.94
N ALA A 68 -5.67 -14.87 -9.04
CA ALA A 68 -5.40 -13.50 -8.65
C ALA A 68 -4.85 -12.66 -9.81
N ALA A 69 -3.95 -13.22 -10.63
CA ALA A 69 -3.45 -12.55 -11.84
C ALA A 69 -4.57 -12.31 -12.86
N TRP A 70 -5.49 -13.26 -13.03
CA TRP A 70 -6.67 -13.08 -13.86
C TRP A 70 -7.57 -11.96 -13.31
N CYS A 71 -7.80 -11.91 -12.02
CA CYS A 71 -8.54 -10.82 -11.38
C CYS A 71 -7.87 -9.44 -11.56
N ALA A 72 -6.54 -9.41 -11.67
CA ALA A 72 -5.79 -8.18 -11.93
C ALA A 72 -5.88 -7.71 -13.38
N SER A 73 -6.25 -8.61 -14.30
CA SER A 73 -6.27 -8.36 -15.75
C SER A 73 -7.62 -7.85 -16.25
N ASP A 74 -7.61 -7.30 -17.45
CA ASP A 74 -8.81 -6.92 -18.23
C ASP A 74 -9.66 -8.11 -18.68
N LEU A 75 -9.08 -9.32 -18.65
CA LEU A 75 -9.80 -10.57 -18.94
C LEU A 75 -10.84 -10.93 -17.88
N CYS A 76 -10.73 -10.37 -16.67
CA CYS A 76 -11.72 -10.58 -15.63
C CYS A 76 -12.97 -9.73 -15.88
N PRO A 77 -14.17 -10.33 -16.05
CA PRO A 77 -15.37 -9.61 -16.42
C PRO A 77 -15.98 -8.86 -15.20
N TRP A 78 -15.21 -7.97 -14.57
CA TRP A 78 -15.62 -7.21 -13.40
C TRP A 78 -16.96 -6.52 -13.55
N TYR A 79 -17.21 -5.93 -14.73
CA TYR A 79 -18.44 -5.23 -15.02
C TYR A 79 -19.66 -6.16 -14.98
N ALA A 80 -19.54 -7.39 -15.50
CA ALA A 80 -20.60 -8.38 -15.44
C ALA A 80 -20.81 -8.90 -14.00
N LEU A 81 -19.71 -9.10 -13.27
CA LEU A 81 -19.75 -9.53 -11.86
C LEU A 81 -20.46 -8.49 -10.97
N PHE A 82 -20.22 -7.20 -11.20
CA PHE A 82 -20.87 -6.13 -10.43
C PHE A 82 -22.37 -5.96 -10.72
N ARG A 83 -22.85 -6.43 -11.88
CA ARG A 83 -24.28 -6.41 -12.24
C ARG A 83 -25.05 -7.64 -11.77
N CYS A 84 -24.37 -8.68 -11.35
CA CYS A 84 -24.98 -9.93 -10.91
C CYS A 84 -25.56 -9.75 -9.50
N GLU A 85 -26.89 -9.77 -9.36
CA GLU A 85 -27.59 -9.56 -8.08
C GLU A 85 -27.08 -10.44 -6.93
N PRO A 86 -26.88 -11.77 -7.10
CA PRO A 86 -26.36 -12.62 -6.02
C PRO A 86 -24.97 -12.23 -5.54
N LEU A 87 -24.20 -11.52 -6.36
CA LEU A 87 -22.82 -11.12 -6.07
C LEU A 87 -22.68 -9.67 -5.59
N GLN A 88 -23.79 -8.94 -5.40
CA GLN A 88 -23.76 -7.53 -5.01
C GLN A 88 -23.02 -7.28 -3.69
N ALA A 89 -23.17 -8.16 -2.70
CA ALA A 89 -22.45 -8.02 -1.42
C ALA A 89 -20.93 -8.16 -1.62
N LEU A 90 -20.52 -9.13 -2.44
CA LEU A 90 -19.11 -9.33 -2.80
C LEU A 90 -18.58 -8.15 -3.64
N SER A 91 -19.37 -7.65 -4.59
CA SER A 91 -19.00 -6.52 -5.43
C SER A 91 -18.80 -5.24 -4.63
N LYS A 92 -19.66 -4.95 -3.66
CA LYS A 92 -19.49 -3.80 -2.74
C LYS A 92 -18.21 -3.90 -1.92
N THR A 93 -17.81 -5.11 -1.53
CA THR A 93 -16.56 -5.35 -0.80
C THR A 93 -15.35 -5.22 -1.71
N LEU A 94 -15.39 -5.84 -2.89
CA LEU A 94 -14.31 -5.78 -3.88
C LEU A 94 -14.18 -4.38 -4.49
N GLY A 95 -15.27 -3.61 -4.59
CA GLY A 95 -15.23 -2.21 -5.04
C GLY A 95 -14.39 -1.30 -4.14
N LYS A 96 -14.17 -1.69 -2.88
CA LYS A 96 -13.27 -0.97 -1.96
C LYS A 96 -11.78 -1.15 -2.30
N LEU A 97 -11.43 -2.12 -3.13
CA LEU A 97 -10.05 -2.32 -3.59
C LEU A 97 -9.56 -1.22 -4.53
N GLN A 98 -10.46 -0.39 -5.05
CA GLN A 98 -10.19 0.76 -5.89
C GLN A 98 -9.62 0.40 -7.28
N PHE A 99 -8.57 -0.43 -7.34
CA PHE A 99 -7.88 -0.82 -8.58
C PHE A 99 -7.72 -2.34 -8.67
N ALA A 100 -8.05 -2.91 -9.83
CA ALA A 100 -7.92 -4.34 -10.09
C ALA A 100 -6.46 -4.81 -10.01
N TRP A 101 -5.49 -3.99 -10.40
CA TRP A 101 -4.06 -4.34 -10.37
C TRP A 101 -3.55 -4.68 -8.95
N ARG A 102 -4.26 -4.29 -7.88
CA ARG A 102 -3.90 -4.70 -6.51
C ARG A 102 -3.90 -6.21 -6.30
N PHE A 103 -4.60 -6.95 -7.12
CA PHE A 103 -4.53 -8.41 -7.13
C PHE A 103 -3.17 -8.95 -7.60
N PHE A 104 -2.32 -8.15 -8.24
CA PHE A 104 -0.94 -8.57 -8.52
C PHE A 104 -0.12 -8.83 -7.26
N THR A 105 -0.41 -8.17 -6.14
CA THR A 105 0.30 -8.44 -4.87
C THR A 105 0.13 -9.88 -4.40
N PRO A 106 -1.10 -10.41 -4.17
CA PRO A 106 -1.27 -11.81 -3.83
C PRO A 106 -0.85 -12.75 -4.96
N ALA A 107 -1.03 -12.38 -6.24
CA ALA A 107 -0.55 -13.16 -7.36
C ALA A 107 0.97 -13.35 -7.30
N THR A 108 1.72 -12.27 -7.10
CA THR A 108 3.18 -12.31 -6.98
C THR A 108 3.63 -13.20 -5.82
N MET A 109 3.05 -13.03 -4.63
CA MET A 109 3.40 -13.85 -3.46
C MET A 109 3.17 -15.34 -3.72
N LEU A 110 2.01 -15.70 -4.28
CA LEU A 110 1.65 -17.10 -4.54
C LEU A 110 2.53 -17.70 -5.64
N LEU A 111 2.81 -16.97 -6.71
CA LEU A 111 3.63 -17.46 -7.81
C LEU A 111 5.12 -17.56 -7.45
N VAL A 112 5.62 -16.73 -6.54
CA VAL A 112 6.97 -16.89 -5.94
C VAL A 112 7.05 -18.21 -5.18
N VAL A 113 6.06 -18.52 -4.33
CA VAL A 113 6.00 -19.81 -3.62
C VAL A 113 5.93 -20.98 -4.60
N CYS A 114 5.14 -20.85 -5.67
CA CYS A 114 5.06 -21.85 -6.73
C CYS A 114 6.44 -22.08 -7.40
N ALA A 115 7.16 -21.03 -7.74
CA ALA A 115 8.51 -21.09 -8.31
C ALA A 115 9.51 -21.76 -7.36
N CYS A 116 9.46 -21.44 -6.06
CA CYS A 116 10.25 -22.12 -5.04
C CYS A 116 9.92 -23.63 -4.97
N CYS A 117 8.65 -24.00 -5.05
CA CYS A 117 8.23 -25.41 -5.09
C CYS A 117 8.80 -26.14 -6.32
N ALA A 118 8.86 -25.48 -7.50
CA ALA A 118 9.50 -26.06 -8.67
C ALA A 118 10.98 -26.40 -8.41
N VAL A 119 11.75 -25.46 -7.87
CA VAL A 119 13.16 -25.66 -7.54
C VAL A 119 13.32 -26.81 -6.51
N VAL A 120 12.48 -26.88 -5.48
CA VAL A 120 12.50 -27.95 -4.46
C VAL A 120 12.24 -29.31 -5.08
N LEU A 121 11.27 -29.42 -5.99
CA LEU A 121 10.95 -30.65 -6.70
C LEU A 121 12.12 -31.17 -7.53
N TYR A 122 12.74 -30.28 -8.35
CA TYR A 122 13.88 -30.65 -9.18
C TYR A 122 15.15 -30.97 -8.38
N ARG A 123 15.36 -30.28 -7.24
CA ARG A 123 16.59 -30.44 -6.43
C ARG A 123 16.88 -31.88 -6.03
N LYS A 124 15.86 -32.70 -5.77
CA LYS A 124 16.01 -34.10 -5.34
C LYS A 124 16.29 -35.05 -6.47
N VAL A 125 15.88 -34.72 -7.71
CA VAL A 125 15.98 -35.66 -8.87
C VAL A 125 17.06 -35.19 -9.85
N ARG A 126 17.13 -33.87 -10.08
CA ARG A 126 18.05 -33.25 -11.05
C ARG A 126 18.65 -31.97 -10.44
N PRO A 127 19.62 -32.09 -9.51
CA PRO A 127 20.15 -30.94 -8.75
C PRO A 127 20.77 -29.86 -9.64
N GLU A 128 21.41 -30.23 -10.75
CA GLU A 128 22.00 -29.24 -11.68
C GLU A 128 20.90 -28.45 -12.42
N ALA A 129 19.82 -29.11 -12.83
CA ALA A 129 18.67 -28.42 -13.41
C ALA A 129 18.02 -27.44 -12.40
N ALA A 130 17.92 -27.83 -11.13
CA ALA A 130 17.40 -26.95 -10.08
C ALA A 130 18.27 -25.71 -9.86
N LYS A 131 19.60 -25.85 -9.89
CA LYS A 131 20.54 -24.72 -9.81
C LYS A 131 20.41 -23.78 -11.02
N ALA A 132 20.37 -24.35 -12.23
CA ALA A 132 20.20 -23.57 -13.45
C ALA A 132 18.86 -22.83 -13.46
N MET A 133 17.78 -23.47 -13.02
CA MET A 133 16.46 -22.87 -12.87
C MET A 133 16.46 -21.72 -11.86
N ALA A 134 17.06 -21.92 -10.69
CA ALA A 134 17.18 -20.84 -9.68
C ALA A 134 17.98 -19.66 -10.21
N ALA A 135 19.10 -19.92 -10.88
CA ALA A 135 19.92 -18.87 -11.51
C ALA A 135 19.13 -18.12 -12.61
N ALA A 136 18.39 -18.83 -13.45
CA ALA A 136 17.54 -18.22 -14.48
C ALA A 136 16.44 -17.33 -13.88
N LEU A 137 15.75 -17.79 -12.83
CA LEU A 137 14.72 -17.03 -12.13
C LEU A 137 15.31 -15.76 -11.49
N LEU A 138 16.47 -15.85 -10.86
CA LEU A 138 17.17 -14.69 -10.31
C LEU A 138 17.59 -13.71 -11.42
N ALA A 139 18.13 -14.18 -12.52
CA ALA A 139 18.52 -13.34 -13.66
C ALA A 139 17.29 -12.63 -14.26
N LEU A 140 16.18 -13.36 -14.47
CA LEU A 140 14.91 -12.80 -14.97
C LEU A 140 14.26 -11.80 -13.98
N THR A 141 14.65 -11.83 -12.72
CA THR A 141 14.19 -10.84 -11.73
C THR A 141 15.11 -9.62 -11.70
N ILE A 142 16.43 -9.85 -11.61
CA ILE A 142 17.42 -8.79 -11.37
C ILE A 142 17.66 -7.96 -12.63
N ILE A 143 17.76 -8.59 -13.81
CA ILE A 143 18.09 -7.87 -15.04
C ILE A 143 16.99 -6.87 -15.44
N PRO A 144 15.70 -7.26 -15.54
CA PRO A 144 14.65 -6.31 -15.84
C PRO A 144 14.47 -5.23 -14.75
N ALA A 145 14.56 -5.61 -13.47
CA ALA A 145 14.46 -4.65 -12.38
C ALA A 145 15.62 -3.62 -12.42
N GLY A 146 16.82 -4.08 -12.67
CA GLY A 146 18.01 -3.21 -12.84
C GLY A 146 17.87 -2.29 -14.04
N TYR A 147 17.36 -2.81 -15.16
CA TYR A 147 17.09 -2.00 -16.35
C TYR A 147 16.03 -0.92 -16.07
N LEU A 148 14.89 -1.28 -15.49
CA LEU A 148 13.83 -0.31 -15.12
C LEU A 148 14.35 0.76 -14.15
N MET A 149 15.15 0.35 -13.18
CA MET A 149 15.74 1.28 -12.23
C MET A 149 16.73 2.24 -12.92
N TYR A 150 17.58 1.71 -13.81
CA TYR A 150 18.49 2.52 -14.61
C TYR A 150 17.74 3.49 -15.51
N ASP A 151 16.71 3.01 -16.22
CA ASP A 151 15.89 3.83 -17.10
C ASP A 151 15.23 4.98 -16.33
N LYS A 152 14.58 4.68 -15.19
CA LYS A 152 13.96 5.71 -14.34
C LYS A 152 14.96 6.72 -13.77
N CYS A 153 16.16 6.28 -13.42
CA CYS A 153 17.21 7.18 -12.91
C CYS A 153 17.82 8.07 -13.99
N THR A 154 17.80 7.62 -15.26
CA THR A 154 18.47 8.36 -16.36
C THR A 154 17.51 9.15 -17.23
N THR A 155 16.25 8.70 -17.35
CA THR A 155 15.24 9.32 -18.23
C THR A 155 14.20 10.14 -17.47
N SER A 156 14.05 9.96 -16.15
CA SER A 156 13.15 10.83 -15.39
C SER A 156 13.72 12.25 -15.39
N GLU A 157 13.01 13.15 -16.04
CA GLU A 157 13.21 14.58 -15.86
C GLU A 157 13.29 14.88 -14.36
N ALA A 158 14.27 15.69 -13.99
CA ALA A 158 14.72 15.96 -12.63
C ALA A 158 13.64 15.80 -11.55
N VAL A 159 13.90 14.94 -10.59
CA VAL A 159 13.13 14.96 -9.33
C VAL A 159 13.24 16.38 -8.80
N THR A 160 12.17 17.15 -8.94
CA THR A 160 12.10 18.49 -8.40
C THR A 160 12.05 18.35 -6.89
N TYR A 161 13.19 18.56 -6.24
CA TYR A 161 13.23 18.69 -4.79
C TYR A 161 12.57 20.01 -4.44
N MET A 162 11.30 19.96 -4.05
CA MET A 162 10.65 21.12 -3.47
C MET A 162 11.22 21.35 -2.09
N SER A 163 11.88 22.47 -1.89
CA SER A 163 12.19 22.93 -0.54
C SER A 163 10.88 23.27 0.17
N LEU A 164 10.77 22.95 1.47
CA LEU A 164 9.61 23.37 2.29
C LEU A 164 9.32 24.88 2.21
N ALA A 165 10.31 25.68 1.85
CA ALA A 165 10.16 27.12 1.64
C ALA A 165 9.45 27.50 0.33
N ALA A 166 9.32 26.58 -0.62
CA ALA A 166 8.64 26.82 -1.91
C ALA A 166 7.20 26.25 -1.93
N VAL A 167 6.67 25.86 -0.78
CA VAL A 167 5.34 25.22 -0.67
C VAL A 167 4.18 26.20 -0.95
N ASP A 168 4.43 27.51 -0.86
CA ASP A 168 3.42 28.53 -1.18
C ASP A 168 3.00 28.56 -2.66
N ASP A 169 3.83 27.98 -3.55
CA ASP A 169 3.59 27.93 -5.00
C ASP A 169 3.19 26.53 -5.51
N LEU A 170 2.88 25.57 -4.63
CA LEU A 170 2.43 24.25 -5.07
C LEU A 170 1.06 24.34 -5.74
N PRO A 171 0.94 23.95 -7.02
CA PRO A 171 -0.37 23.84 -7.64
C PRO A 171 -1.21 22.84 -6.85
N GLY A 172 -2.41 23.26 -6.48
CA GLY A 172 -3.30 22.64 -5.52
C GLY A 172 -3.85 21.25 -5.86
N GLN A 173 -3.05 20.36 -6.40
CA GLN A 173 -3.51 19.00 -6.72
C GLN A 173 -2.52 17.95 -6.25
N VAL A 174 -2.80 17.37 -5.09
CA VAL A 174 -2.20 16.10 -4.70
C VAL A 174 -3.09 14.98 -5.25
N GLY A 175 -2.57 14.23 -6.23
CA GLY A 175 -3.20 13.00 -6.72
C GLY A 175 -4.63 13.17 -7.28
N GLY A 176 -4.95 14.29 -7.93
CA GLY A 176 -6.28 14.48 -8.54
C GLY A 176 -7.46 14.54 -7.56
N GLY A 177 -7.21 14.77 -6.28
CA GLY A 177 -8.26 14.84 -5.25
C GLY A 177 -8.73 13.50 -4.69
N GLU A 178 -8.11 12.39 -5.08
CA GLU A 178 -8.54 11.02 -4.70
C GLU A 178 -8.46 10.75 -3.20
N TYR A 179 -7.61 11.46 -2.49
CA TYR A 179 -7.35 11.27 -1.06
C TYR A 179 -7.93 12.37 -0.19
N LEU A 180 -8.76 13.24 -0.78
CA LEU A 180 -9.43 14.28 -0.03
C LEU A 180 -10.63 13.73 0.76
N PRO A 181 -10.92 14.29 1.94
CA PRO A 181 -12.18 14.02 2.62
C PRO A 181 -13.37 14.33 1.70
N THR A 182 -14.42 13.53 1.77
CA THR A 182 -15.64 13.70 0.97
C THR A 182 -16.52 14.87 1.43
N GLU A 183 -16.20 15.45 2.55
CA GLU A 183 -16.82 16.69 3.01
C GLU A 183 -16.31 17.85 2.16
N ASP A 184 -17.16 18.82 1.93
CA ASP A 184 -17.09 19.88 0.92
C ASP A 184 -15.82 20.77 1.03
N THR A 185 -14.67 20.14 0.79
CA THR A 185 -13.36 20.81 0.79
C THR A 185 -12.96 21.31 -0.58
N THR A 186 -13.80 21.07 -1.60
CA THR A 186 -13.43 21.22 -3.02
C THR A 186 -13.41 22.65 -3.54
N THR A 187 -13.93 23.60 -2.78
CA THR A 187 -14.09 24.99 -3.24
C THR A 187 -13.07 25.97 -2.70
N ASP A 188 -12.27 25.57 -1.70
CA ASP A 188 -11.26 26.45 -1.12
C ASP A 188 -9.85 26.02 -1.52
N ASP A 189 -9.44 26.40 -2.71
CA ASP A 189 -8.06 26.22 -3.22
C ASP A 189 -6.99 26.85 -2.30
N SER A 190 -7.42 27.72 -1.40
CA SER A 190 -6.55 28.42 -0.45
C SER A 190 -5.93 27.52 0.62
N VAL A 191 -6.40 26.28 0.76
CA VAL A 191 -5.96 25.35 1.79
C VAL A 191 -4.72 24.55 1.40
N TRP A 192 -4.52 24.40 0.11
CA TRP A 192 -3.33 23.77 -0.42
C TRP A 192 -2.14 24.69 -0.18
N GLY A 193 -1.16 24.24 0.56
CA GLY A 193 0.03 25.02 0.85
C GLY A 193 -0.05 25.89 2.10
N ARG A 194 -1.19 26.00 2.78
CA ARG A 194 -1.23 26.74 4.06
C ARG A 194 -0.37 26.06 5.10
N LEU A 195 0.54 26.82 5.63
CA LEU A 195 1.40 26.39 6.73
C LEU A 195 0.91 26.90 8.09
N THR A 196 0.00 27.87 8.07
CA THR A 196 -0.49 28.57 9.27
C THR A 196 -1.94 28.19 9.58
N PRO A 197 -2.30 28.10 10.85
CA PRO A 197 -3.68 27.91 11.27
C PRO A 197 -4.52 29.18 11.04
N GLU A 198 -5.83 28.99 10.90
CA GLU A 198 -6.82 30.07 10.91
C GLU A 198 -7.60 30.02 12.20
N ALA A 199 -7.69 31.13 12.88
CA ALA A 199 -8.44 31.28 14.12
C ALA A 199 -9.67 32.15 13.89
N ASP A 200 -10.76 31.85 14.59
CA ASP A 200 -11.95 32.70 14.65
C ASP A 200 -11.62 34.01 15.35
N ASP A 201 -12.48 35.02 15.13
CA ASP A 201 -12.38 36.29 15.81
C ASP A 201 -12.39 36.15 17.32
N GLY A 202 -11.49 36.82 18.02
CA GLY A 202 -11.32 36.73 19.46
C GLY A 202 -10.41 35.61 19.94
N VAL A 203 -9.78 34.85 19.04
CA VAL A 203 -8.72 33.91 19.40
C VAL A 203 -7.35 34.52 19.07
N GLU A 204 -6.52 34.62 20.08
CA GLU A 204 -5.12 35.05 19.95
C GLU A 204 -4.20 33.83 19.93
N LEU A 205 -3.42 33.69 18.86
CA LEU A 205 -2.36 32.68 18.73
C LEU A 205 -1.02 33.28 19.14
N THR A 206 -0.40 32.75 20.19
CA THR A 206 0.88 33.26 20.70
C THR A 206 2.07 32.48 20.21
N GLU A 207 1.92 31.18 20.01
CA GLU A 207 2.97 30.30 19.51
C GLU A 207 2.37 29.31 18.53
N TYR A 208 3.11 28.97 17.49
CA TYR A 208 2.73 27.96 16.51
C TYR A 208 3.97 27.28 15.94
N THR A 209 3.96 25.95 15.94
CA THR A 209 4.95 25.14 15.24
C THR A 209 4.28 23.95 14.58
N LYS A 210 4.73 23.63 13.37
CA LYS A 210 4.29 22.44 12.63
C LYS A 210 5.50 21.63 12.20
N ASN A 211 5.51 20.35 12.54
CA ASN A 211 6.51 19.40 12.09
C ASN A 211 5.79 18.15 11.54
N GLY A 212 5.67 18.09 10.22
CA GLY A 212 4.90 17.06 9.53
C GLY A 212 3.44 17.02 10.01
N LEU A 213 3.03 15.91 10.63
CA LEU A 213 1.68 15.70 11.16
C LEU A 213 1.51 16.11 12.63
N THR A 214 2.53 16.74 13.21
CA THR A 214 2.49 17.25 14.59
C THR A 214 2.39 18.75 14.58
N ILE A 215 1.40 19.28 15.29
CA ILE A 215 1.20 20.73 15.51
C ILE A 215 1.27 21.01 16.99
N GLN A 216 1.96 22.07 17.37
CA GLN A 216 1.94 22.65 18.70
C GLN A 216 1.57 24.12 18.55
N LEU A 217 0.64 24.57 19.36
CA LEU A 217 0.22 25.95 19.40
C LEU A 217 -0.12 26.38 20.83
N ALA A 218 0.04 27.65 21.12
CA ALA A 218 -0.49 28.28 22.32
C ALA A 218 -1.50 29.33 21.89
N ALA A 219 -2.67 29.33 22.52
CA ALA A 219 -3.78 30.20 22.15
C ALA A 219 -4.56 30.67 23.38
N GLN A 220 -5.26 31.77 23.21
CA GLN A 220 -6.22 32.28 24.15
C GLN A 220 -7.51 32.65 23.42
N ASN A 221 -8.65 32.17 23.89
CA ASN A 221 -9.96 32.65 23.49
C ASN A 221 -10.36 33.82 24.43
N THR A 222 -10.31 35.03 23.93
CA THR A 222 -10.67 36.24 24.68
C THR A 222 -12.18 36.55 24.61
N GLY A 223 -12.94 35.78 23.83
CA GLY A 223 -14.38 35.91 23.64
C GLY A 223 -15.22 35.21 24.72
N ASP A 224 -16.51 35.58 24.77
CA ASP A 224 -17.51 35.02 25.67
C ASP A 224 -18.21 33.78 25.07
N THR A 225 -17.83 33.39 23.88
CA THR A 225 -18.37 32.23 23.14
C THR A 225 -17.29 31.22 22.78
N GLU A 226 -17.71 30.01 22.48
CA GLU A 226 -16.83 29.02 21.92
C GLU A 226 -16.24 29.52 20.58
N ALA A 227 -14.96 29.34 20.40
CA ALA A 227 -14.25 29.73 19.19
C ALA A 227 -13.40 28.58 18.65
N SER A 228 -13.05 28.63 17.38
CA SER A 228 -12.36 27.53 16.68
C SER A 228 -11.06 27.99 16.08
N ILE A 229 -10.12 27.08 16.01
CA ILE A 229 -8.87 27.21 15.26
C ILE A 229 -8.83 26.11 14.21
N ARG A 230 -8.90 26.47 12.93
CA ARG A 230 -8.73 25.53 11.81
C ARG A 230 -7.24 25.30 11.60
N LEU A 231 -6.84 24.03 11.74
CA LEU A 231 -5.45 23.63 11.53
C LEU A 231 -5.17 23.36 10.04
N PRO A 232 -3.95 23.60 9.56
CA PRO A 232 -3.57 23.31 8.18
C PRO A 232 -3.29 21.82 7.98
N LEU A 233 -4.24 20.98 8.33
CA LEU A 233 -4.23 19.52 8.20
C LEU A 233 -5.64 19.01 7.91
N PHE A 234 -5.76 18.07 6.98
CA PHE A 234 -7.00 17.34 6.80
C PHE A 234 -7.23 16.36 7.94
N TYR A 235 -8.50 16.17 8.28
CA TYR A 235 -8.87 15.18 9.27
C TYR A 235 -8.80 13.77 8.70
N TYR A 236 -8.02 12.93 9.38
CA TYR A 236 -8.05 11.48 9.22
C TYR A 236 -8.13 10.82 10.60
N PRO A 237 -8.77 9.64 10.70
CA PRO A 237 -8.79 8.90 11.96
C PRO A 237 -7.38 8.66 12.49
N GLY A 238 -7.20 8.82 13.81
CA GLY A 238 -5.91 8.58 14.46
C GLY A 238 -5.15 9.85 14.89
N TYR A 239 -5.75 11.05 14.69
CA TYR A 239 -5.26 12.25 15.35
C TYR A 239 -5.69 12.27 16.82
N HIS A 240 -4.78 12.67 17.66
CA HIS A 240 -4.97 12.85 19.10
C HIS A 240 -4.49 14.23 19.52
N MET A 241 -5.19 14.79 20.47
CA MET A 241 -4.86 16.08 21.05
C MET A 241 -4.50 15.93 22.52
N THR A 242 -3.52 16.70 22.96
CA THR A 242 -3.21 16.94 24.36
C THR A 242 -3.35 18.45 24.62
N ALA A 243 -4.26 18.80 25.52
CA ALA A 243 -4.52 20.18 25.92
C ALA A 243 -5.11 20.19 27.32
N ALA A 244 -5.19 21.38 27.93
CA ALA A 244 -5.97 21.60 29.15
C ALA A 244 -7.49 21.42 28.90
N ASP A 245 -8.26 21.20 29.95
CA ASP A 245 -9.71 21.12 29.90
C ASP A 245 -10.31 22.36 29.25
N GLY A 246 -11.39 22.17 28.48
CA GLY A 246 -12.04 23.25 27.73
C GLY A 246 -11.55 23.42 26.28
N ALA A 247 -10.58 22.60 25.84
CA ALA A 247 -10.24 22.47 24.42
C ALA A 247 -10.66 21.09 23.91
N ALA A 248 -11.18 21.04 22.69
CA ALA A 248 -11.58 19.77 22.05
C ALA A 248 -11.09 19.70 20.60
N LEU A 249 -10.68 18.50 20.18
CA LEU A 249 -10.32 18.24 18.78
C LEU A 249 -11.58 17.77 18.04
N THR A 250 -11.93 18.50 17.01
CA THR A 250 -13.06 18.25 16.13
C THR A 250 -12.62 18.28 14.67
N HIS A 251 -13.56 18.15 13.76
CA HIS A 251 -13.33 18.41 12.34
C HIS A 251 -14.49 19.22 11.78
N LYS A 252 -14.18 20.13 10.88
CA LYS A 252 -15.16 20.95 10.17
C LYS A 252 -14.72 21.05 8.71
N ASN A 253 -15.62 20.71 7.79
CA ASN A 253 -15.35 20.72 6.36
C ASN A 253 -14.08 19.92 5.97
N GLY A 254 -13.87 18.76 6.60
CA GLY A 254 -12.71 17.91 6.33
C GLY A 254 -11.39 18.35 6.97
N TYR A 255 -11.35 19.49 7.67
CA TYR A 255 -10.15 20.00 8.35
C TYR A 255 -10.15 19.66 9.83
N LEU A 256 -8.95 19.39 10.37
CA LEU A 256 -8.74 19.37 11.80
C LEU A 256 -9.04 20.75 12.38
N THR A 257 -9.90 20.76 13.39
CA THR A 257 -10.34 21.98 14.08
C THR A 257 -10.22 21.78 15.58
N VAL A 258 -9.60 22.73 16.25
CA VAL A 258 -9.55 22.79 17.71
C VAL A 258 -10.62 23.79 18.16
N THR A 259 -11.56 23.35 18.97
CA THR A 259 -12.55 24.22 19.60
C THR A 259 -12.10 24.60 21.01
N LEU A 260 -12.24 25.85 21.37
CA LEU A 260 -11.81 26.44 22.64
C LEU A 260 -13.02 27.01 23.37
N ALA A 261 -13.20 26.62 24.63
CA ALA A 261 -14.22 27.21 25.48
C ALA A 261 -14.00 28.73 25.69
N PRO A 262 -15.06 29.47 26.06
CA PRO A 262 -14.92 30.89 26.42
C PRO A 262 -13.84 31.12 27.47
N GLY A 263 -12.99 32.11 27.26
CA GLY A 263 -11.91 32.46 28.18
C GLY A 263 -10.79 31.40 28.30
N TRP A 264 -10.77 30.37 27.48
CA TRP A 264 -9.74 29.34 27.52
C TRP A 264 -8.37 29.92 27.15
N GLN A 265 -7.36 29.51 27.91
CA GLN A 265 -5.97 29.85 27.64
C GLN A 265 -5.07 28.64 27.91
N GLY A 266 -4.18 28.33 26.97
CA GLY A 266 -3.25 27.21 27.16
C GLY A 266 -2.49 26.82 25.91
N SER A 267 -1.82 25.66 26.01
CA SER A 267 -1.12 25.04 24.89
C SER A 267 -1.89 23.81 24.40
N VAL A 268 -1.87 23.61 23.09
CA VAL A 268 -2.47 22.46 22.40
C VAL A 268 -1.38 21.76 21.62
N GLN A 269 -1.32 20.44 21.76
CA GLN A 269 -0.52 19.60 20.89
C GLN A 269 -1.42 18.63 20.16
N VAL A 270 -1.40 18.65 18.84
CA VAL A 270 -2.10 17.70 17.97
C VAL A 270 -1.07 16.86 17.24
N ARG A 271 -1.24 15.54 17.28
CA ARG A 271 -0.38 14.60 16.58
C ARG A 271 -1.17 13.42 16.02
N TRP A 272 -0.71 12.88 14.91
CA TRP A 272 -1.27 11.66 14.39
C TRP A 272 -0.49 10.45 14.95
N THR A 273 -1.20 9.54 15.61
CA THR A 273 -0.62 8.33 16.20
C THR A 273 -1.12 7.05 15.53
N GLY A 274 -2.06 7.19 14.61
CA GLY A 274 -2.73 6.07 13.97
C GLY A 274 -3.80 5.42 14.85
N MET A 275 -4.45 4.41 14.32
CA MET A 275 -5.50 3.67 14.99
C MET A 275 -4.90 2.53 15.82
N TRP A 276 -5.51 2.23 16.98
CA TRP A 276 -5.02 1.18 17.88
C TRP A 276 -4.90 -0.20 17.22
N PHE A 277 -5.80 -0.53 16.29
CA PHE A 277 -5.79 -1.82 15.61
C PHE A 277 -4.61 -1.97 14.63
N TRP A 278 -3.99 -0.87 14.17
CA TRP A 278 -2.75 -0.94 13.40
C TRP A 278 -1.59 -1.41 14.28
N ARG A 279 -1.55 -0.97 15.52
CA ARG A 279 -0.57 -1.47 16.50
C ARG A 279 -0.78 -2.95 16.82
N ALA A 280 -2.03 -3.38 16.88
CA ALA A 280 -2.34 -4.81 17.01
C ALA A 280 -1.85 -5.61 15.78
N ALA A 281 -2.03 -5.08 14.57
CA ALA A 281 -1.51 -5.71 13.35
C ALA A 281 0.02 -5.76 13.33
N ASP A 282 0.71 -4.70 13.77
CA ASP A 282 2.17 -4.68 13.93
C ASP A 282 2.64 -5.79 14.89
N CYS A 283 1.97 -5.93 16.05
CA CYS A 283 2.28 -6.99 17.01
C CYS A 283 2.07 -8.39 16.42
N ILE A 284 0.97 -8.62 15.70
CA ILE A 284 0.70 -9.90 15.03
C ILE A 284 1.80 -10.20 14.00
N SER A 285 2.23 -9.21 13.25
CA SER A 285 3.30 -9.36 12.26
C SER A 285 4.64 -9.73 12.91
N LEU A 286 4.99 -9.07 14.01
CA LEU A 286 6.20 -9.39 14.78
C LEU A 286 6.15 -10.79 15.38
N LEU A 287 5.00 -11.20 15.92
CA LEU A 287 4.80 -12.55 16.42
C LEU A 287 4.91 -13.59 15.30
N GLY A 288 4.39 -13.30 14.11
CA GLY A 288 4.53 -14.15 12.93
C GLY A 288 5.99 -14.34 12.52
N ILE A 289 6.78 -13.27 12.52
CA ILE A 289 8.23 -13.34 12.25
C ILE A 289 8.93 -14.20 13.31
N ALA A 290 8.67 -13.95 14.59
CA ALA A 290 9.27 -14.71 15.69
C ALA A 290 8.92 -16.20 15.59
N ALA A 291 7.65 -16.54 15.35
CA ALA A 291 7.19 -17.93 15.16
C ALA A 291 7.91 -18.60 13.98
N THR A 292 8.06 -17.90 12.86
CA THR A 292 8.77 -18.41 11.68
C THR A 292 10.22 -18.73 12.00
N VAL A 293 10.93 -17.86 12.72
CA VAL A 293 12.32 -18.08 13.16
C VAL A 293 12.43 -19.30 14.08
N VAL A 294 11.50 -19.44 15.04
CA VAL A 294 11.48 -20.57 15.97
C VAL A 294 11.23 -21.88 15.22
N LEU A 295 10.25 -21.91 14.35
CA LEU A 295 9.92 -23.10 13.54
C LEU A 295 11.09 -23.47 12.61
N TYR A 296 11.73 -22.49 11.99
CA TYR A 296 12.91 -22.73 11.17
C TYR A 296 14.05 -23.34 11.98
N ARG A 297 14.39 -22.79 13.15
CA ARG A 297 15.43 -23.34 14.03
C ARG A 297 15.10 -24.76 14.52
N LYS A 298 13.82 -25.02 14.85
CA LYS A 298 13.37 -26.38 15.24
C LYS A 298 13.50 -27.36 14.08
N SER A 299 13.14 -26.96 12.85
CA SER A 299 13.30 -27.77 11.65
C SER A 299 14.76 -28.12 11.38
N GLN A 300 15.68 -27.17 11.53
CA GLN A 300 17.13 -27.42 11.36
C GLN A 300 17.68 -28.41 12.40
N LYS A 301 17.26 -28.31 13.66
CA LYS A 301 17.66 -29.25 14.70
C LYS A 301 17.18 -30.67 14.41
N ASN A 302 15.93 -30.83 13.97
CA ASN A 302 15.39 -32.14 13.62
C ASN A 302 16.10 -32.75 12.40
N ALA A 303 16.54 -31.94 11.44
CA ALA A 303 17.29 -32.39 10.26
C ALA A 303 18.75 -32.81 10.59
N ALA A 304 19.31 -32.31 11.68
CA ALA A 304 20.66 -32.63 12.13
C ALA A 304 20.70 -33.96 12.96
N HIS A 305 19.56 -34.49 13.37
CA HIS A 305 19.42 -35.72 14.15
C HIS A 305 18.99 -36.95 13.29
N VAL A 306 18.83 -36.79 11.98
CA VAL A 306 18.55 -37.83 10.98
C VAL A 306 19.78 -38.01 10.09
#